data_7c3c6ee003533bd58960dcaa836f6667
#
_entry.id   7c3c6ee003533bd58960dcaa836f6667
#
_cell.length_a   1.000
_cell.length_b   1.000
_cell.length_c   1.000
_cell.angle_alpha   90.00
_cell.angle_beta   90.00
_cell.angle_gamma   90.00
#
_symmetry.space_group_name_H-M   'P 1'
#
loop_
_entity.id
_entity.type
_entity.pdbx_description
1 polymer ?
#
loop_
_entity_poly.entity_id
_entity_poly.type
_entity_poly.pdbx_seq_one_letter_code
_entity_poly.pdbx_strand_id
1 'polypeptide(L)'
;MDFDPKTYNVTERRGFDDLKVGEVYRNPSRTVTEAHFAAFQMLSGDNHPIHYDIEFCRAHGLRGLLAHGFQVLAFSAVGAGSFPHMIGDRLIGFIEQSAKFLKGVYVGDTLYPQHTITALIAQRTTGIVVMSATIHNQNSELVLTGEHKYLLRK
;
A
#
# COMPACT_ATOMS: atom_id res chain seq x y z
N MET A 1 16.89 33.69 5.57
CA MET A 1 15.58 33.11 5.95
C MET A 1 15.84 32.19 7.11
N ASP A 2 15.31 32.49 8.29
CA ASP A 2 15.52 31.64 9.46
C ASP A 2 14.73 30.34 9.29
N PHE A 3 15.37 29.21 9.52
CA PHE A 3 14.73 27.90 9.47
C PHE A 3 13.85 27.70 10.71
N ASP A 4 12.56 27.41 10.52
CA ASP A 4 11.63 27.05 11.59
C ASP A 4 11.16 25.60 11.40
N PRO A 5 11.55 24.66 12.29
CA PRO A 5 11.14 23.26 12.19
C PRO A 5 9.63 23.06 12.29
N LYS A 6 8.87 24.00 12.89
CA LYS A 6 7.41 23.92 13.02
C LYS A 6 6.69 24.11 11.68
N THR A 7 7.32 24.79 10.73
CA THR A 7 6.78 25.04 9.39
C THR A 7 7.35 24.09 8.33
N TYR A 8 8.24 23.18 8.74
CA TYR A 8 8.83 22.20 7.83
C TYR A 8 7.80 21.16 7.37
N ASN A 9 7.44 21.19 6.11
CA ASN A 9 6.52 20.25 5.49
C ASN A 9 7.19 19.60 4.26
N VAL A 10 6.99 18.30 4.09
CA VAL A 10 7.50 17.53 2.95
C VAL A 10 6.77 17.89 1.66
N THR A 11 5.51 18.31 1.78
CA THR A 11 4.65 18.71 0.67
C THR A 11 3.63 19.76 1.16
N GLU A 12 2.98 20.44 0.23
CA GLU A 12 1.86 21.33 0.53
C GLU A 12 0.76 20.58 1.27
N ARG A 13 0.21 21.19 2.33
CA ARG A 13 -0.88 20.61 3.13
C ARG A 13 -2.22 20.81 2.45
N ARG A 14 -3.02 19.75 2.42
CA ARG A 14 -4.38 19.76 1.86
C ARG A 14 -5.36 19.13 2.85
N GLY A 15 -6.56 19.68 2.90
CA GLY A 15 -7.67 19.14 3.68
C GLY A 15 -8.59 18.24 2.85
N PHE A 16 -9.59 17.67 3.50
CA PHE A 16 -10.61 16.85 2.85
C PHE A 16 -11.29 17.58 1.68
N ASP A 17 -11.62 18.87 1.86
CA ASP A 17 -12.37 19.64 0.87
C ASP A 17 -11.49 20.08 -0.35
N ASP A 18 -10.17 19.91 -0.26
CA ASP A 18 -9.23 20.16 -1.36
C ASP A 18 -9.03 18.94 -2.28
N LEU A 19 -9.49 17.77 -1.85
CA LEU A 19 -9.33 16.51 -2.58
C LEU A 19 -10.37 16.39 -3.69
N LYS A 20 -10.01 15.65 -4.75
CA LYS A 20 -10.91 15.40 -5.90
C LYS A 20 -10.95 13.92 -6.25
N VAL A 21 -12.13 13.44 -6.60
CA VAL A 21 -12.28 12.11 -7.20
C VAL A 21 -11.48 12.05 -8.50
N GLY A 22 -10.78 10.95 -8.71
CA GLY A 22 -9.89 10.73 -9.85
C GLY A 22 -8.42 11.10 -9.58
N GLU A 23 -8.08 11.75 -8.46
CA GLU A 23 -6.68 11.98 -8.09
C GLU A 23 -5.96 10.66 -7.84
N VAL A 24 -4.71 10.59 -8.34
CA VAL A 24 -3.88 9.39 -8.31
C VAL A 24 -2.64 9.62 -7.44
N TYR A 25 -2.42 8.73 -6.50
CA TYR A 25 -1.25 8.72 -5.61
C TYR A 25 -0.46 7.43 -5.83
N ARG A 26 0.82 7.56 -6.11
CA ARG A 26 1.72 6.43 -6.34
C ARG A 26 2.69 6.28 -5.18
N ASN A 27 2.89 5.04 -4.76
CA ASN A 27 4.01 4.71 -3.89
C ASN A 27 5.25 4.41 -4.75
N PRO A 28 6.46 4.64 -4.23
CA PRO A 28 7.68 4.18 -4.90
C PRO A 28 7.61 2.68 -5.20
N SER A 29 8.04 2.30 -6.40
CA SER A 29 8.19 0.89 -6.74
C SER A 29 9.29 0.25 -5.91
N ARG A 30 9.11 -1.03 -5.56
CA ARG A 30 10.10 -1.78 -4.79
C ARG A 30 10.16 -3.23 -5.27
N THR A 31 11.37 -3.75 -5.39
CA THR A 31 11.59 -5.17 -5.65
C THR A 31 11.38 -5.97 -4.38
N VAL A 32 10.62 -7.05 -4.47
CA VAL A 32 10.41 -8.01 -3.39
C VAL A 32 11.69 -8.80 -3.17
N THR A 33 12.19 -8.83 -1.94
CA THR A 33 13.41 -9.51 -1.56
C THR A 33 13.16 -10.50 -0.42
N GLU A 34 14.09 -11.40 -0.18
CA GLU A 34 14.03 -12.34 0.97
C GLU A 34 13.95 -11.61 2.31
N ALA A 35 14.52 -10.40 2.41
CA ALA A 35 14.40 -9.58 3.62
C ALA A 35 12.94 -9.22 3.93
N HIS A 36 12.11 -8.98 2.91
CA HIS A 36 10.68 -8.74 3.12
C HIS A 36 9.97 -9.99 3.64
N PHE A 37 10.36 -11.19 3.17
CA PHE A 37 9.81 -12.46 3.67
C PHE A 37 10.18 -12.68 5.13
N ALA A 38 11.45 -12.50 5.49
CA ALA A 38 11.92 -12.64 6.87
C ALA A 38 11.21 -11.66 7.82
N ALA A 39 11.09 -10.39 7.42
CA ALA A 39 10.39 -9.38 8.22
C ALA A 39 8.90 -9.72 8.40
N PHE A 40 8.24 -10.20 7.35
CA PHE A 40 6.83 -10.60 7.44
C PHE A 40 6.64 -11.86 8.29
N GLN A 41 7.53 -12.83 8.18
CA GLN A 41 7.54 -14.03 9.02
C GLN A 41 7.67 -13.67 10.51
N MET A 42 8.59 -12.77 10.85
CA MET A 42 8.78 -12.30 12.22
C MET A 42 7.53 -11.61 12.77
N LEU A 43 6.82 -10.85 11.91
CA LEU A 43 5.60 -10.14 12.29
C LEU A 43 4.40 -11.08 12.44
N SER A 44 4.21 -11.99 11.48
CA SER A 44 2.98 -12.80 11.35
C SER A 44 3.06 -14.16 12.01
N GLY A 45 4.26 -14.72 12.15
CA GLY A 45 4.47 -16.12 12.52
C GLY A 45 4.12 -17.13 11.42
N ASP A 46 3.70 -16.66 10.22
CA ASP A 46 3.34 -17.54 9.10
C ASP A 46 4.59 -18.19 8.52
N ASN A 47 4.67 -19.48 8.69
CA ASN A 47 5.85 -20.33 8.42
C ASN A 47 5.57 -21.43 7.39
N HIS A 48 4.52 -21.28 6.58
CA HIS A 48 4.20 -22.31 5.59
C HIS A 48 5.34 -22.45 4.57
N PRO A 49 5.77 -23.69 4.23
CA PRO A 49 6.96 -23.94 3.38
C PRO A 49 6.88 -23.30 1.99
N ILE A 50 5.68 -22.98 1.49
CA ILE A 50 5.50 -22.27 0.21
C ILE A 50 6.22 -20.90 0.17
N HIS A 51 6.51 -20.35 1.34
CA HIS A 51 7.16 -19.05 1.48
C HIS A 51 8.67 -19.13 1.77
N TYR A 52 9.16 -20.30 2.20
CA TYR A 52 10.51 -20.43 2.77
C TYR A 52 11.32 -21.61 2.27
N ASP A 53 10.67 -22.63 1.66
CA ASP A 53 11.32 -23.85 1.18
C ASP A 53 11.28 -23.89 -0.34
N ILE A 54 12.43 -23.66 -0.96
CA ILE A 54 12.54 -23.65 -2.42
C ILE A 54 12.31 -25.03 -3.05
N GLU A 55 12.71 -26.11 -2.36
CA GLU A 55 12.48 -27.47 -2.85
C GLU A 55 11.00 -27.84 -2.78
N PHE A 56 10.31 -27.40 -1.72
CA PHE A 56 8.86 -27.51 -1.65
C PHE A 56 8.19 -26.77 -2.82
N CYS A 57 8.60 -25.53 -3.10
CA CYS A 57 8.06 -24.75 -4.21
C CYS A 57 8.28 -25.44 -5.56
N ARG A 58 9.49 -25.95 -5.81
CA ARG A 58 9.83 -26.67 -7.04
C ARG A 58 8.98 -27.93 -7.22
N ALA A 59 8.82 -28.72 -6.15
CA ALA A 59 8.00 -29.91 -6.17
C ALA A 59 6.51 -29.63 -6.49
N HIS A 60 6.04 -28.40 -6.22
CA HIS A 60 4.68 -27.96 -6.48
C HIS A 60 4.55 -27.08 -7.73
N GLY A 61 5.56 -27.01 -8.59
CA GLY A 61 5.53 -26.28 -9.86
C GLY A 61 5.56 -24.77 -9.74
N LEU A 62 5.98 -24.23 -8.58
CA LEU A 62 6.15 -22.80 -8.40
C LEU A 62 7.52 -22.34 -8.91
N ARG A 63 7.59 -21.14 -9.48
CA ARG A 63 8.84 -20.58 -10.03
C ARG A 63 9.84 -20.08 -8.97
N GLY A 64 9.44 -20.06 -7.69
CA GLY A 64 10.26 -19.57 -6.58
C GLY A 64 9.45 -19.49 -5.29
N LEU A 65 10.00 -18.84 -4.26
CA LEU A 65 9.30 -18.57 -3.02
C LEU A 65 8.13 -17.62 -3.28
N LEU A 66 6.91 -18.03 -2.95
CA LEU A 66 5.70 -17.25 -3.14
C LEU A 66 5.52 -16.28 -1.97
N ALA A 67 5.28 -15.02 -2.25
CA ALA A 67 5.02 -14.02 -1.23
C ALA A 67 3.67 -14.27 -0.53
N HIS A 68 3.63 -14.01 0.79
CA HIS A 68 2.37 -14.04 1.53
C HIS A 68 1.40 -12.99 0.97
N GLY A 69 0.11 -13.28 0.94
CA GLY A 69 -0.88 -12.31 0.48
C GLY A 69 -0.85 -11.00 1.28
N PHE A 70 -0.82 -11.08 2.60
CA PHE A 70 -0.70 -9.88 3.46
C PHE A 70 0.64 -9.15 3.32
N GLN A 71 1.72 -9.85 2.99
CA GLN A 71 3.00 -9.22 2.64
C GLN A 71 2.86 -8.37 1.37
N VAL A 72 2.22 -8.92 0.32
CA VAL A 72 1.95 -8.17 -0.92
C VAL A 72 1.04 -6.97 -0.63
N LEU A 73 -0.01 -7.17 0.18
CA LEU A 73 -0.90 -6.09 0.61
C LEU A 73 -0.14 -4.96 1.31
N ALA A 74 0.86 -5.26 2.14
CA ALA A 74 1.67 -4.26 2.85
C ALA A 74 2.41 -3.30 1.88
N PHE A 75 2.69 -3.70 0.65
CA PHE A 75 3.24 -2.80 -0.37
C PHE A 75 2.27 -1.69 -0.79
N SER A 76 0.97 -1.86 -0.56
CA SER A 76 -0.05 -0.83 -0.78
C SER A 76 -0.19 0.16 0.38
N ALA A 77 0.62 0.06 1.44
CA ALA A 77 0.57 1.01 2.54
C ALA A 77 0.79 2.44 2.03
N VAL A 78 -0.24 3.27 2.12
CA VAL A 78 -0.26 4.63 1.55
C VAL A 78 0.83 5.52 2.16
N GLY A 79 1.30 5.17 3.37
CA GLY A 79 2.39 5.86 4.08
C GLY A 79 3.73 5.87 3.35
N ALA A 80 3.92 4.97 2.40
CA ALA A 80 5.11 4.97 1.54
C ALA A 80 5.09 6.07 0.47
N GLY A 81 3.94 6.71 0.21
CA GLY A 81 3.75 7.76 -0.78
C GLY A 81 3.54 9.15 -0.15
N SER A 82 3.14 10.12 -0.97
CA SER A 82 2.97 11.52 -0.56
C SER A 82 1.65 11.80 0.17
N PHE A 83 0.62 10.98 -0.02
CA PHE A 83 -0.73 11.25 0.50
C PHE A 83 -0.76 11.55 2.01
N PRO A 84 -0.21 10.71 2.90
CA PRO A 84 -0.28 11.00 4.34
C PRO A 84 0.54 12.24 4.74
N HIS A 85 1.63 12.54 4.04
CA HIS A 85 2.39 13.76 4.29
C HIS A 85 1.59 15.01 3.91
N MET A 86 0.83 14.94 2.81
CA MET A 86 -0.03 16.02 2.34
C MET A 86 -1.21 16.25 3.30
N ILE A 87 -1.85 15.18 3.77
CA ILE A 87 -2.98 15.26 4.71
C ILE A 87 -2.52 15.63 6.12
N GLY A 88 -1.37 15.13 6.55
CA GLY A 88 -0.75 15.42 7.84
C GLY A 88 -1.61 15.02 9.03
N ASP A 89 -1.75 15.94 9.98
CA ASP A 89 -2.49 15.77 11.24
C ASP A 89 -4.02 15.66 11.07
N ARG A 90 -4.53 15.89 9.86
CA ARG A 90 -5.94 15.65 9.56
C ARG A 90 -6.30 14.17 9.40
N LEU A 91 -5.30 13.29 9.21
CA LEU A 91 -5.53 11.84 9.17
C LEU A 91 -5.92 11.34 10.56
N ILE A 92 -7.16 10.87 10.71
CA ILE A 92 -7.65 10.26 11.95
C ILE A 92 -7.32 8.76 11.95
N GLY A 93 -7.54 8.08 10.82
CA GLY A 93 -7.24 6.64 10.76
C GLY A 93 -7.53 5.98 9.42
N PHE A 94 -6.97 4.80 9.27
CA PHE A 94 -7.26 3.82 8.24
C PHE A 94 -8.39 2.93 8.75
N ILE A 95 -9.59 3.04 8.19
CA ILE A 95 -10.80 2.49 8.83
C ILE A 95 -11.32 1.23 8.16
N GLU A 96 -10.97 1.00 6.90
CA GLU A 96 -11.42 -0.19 6.18
C GLU A 96 -10.47 -0.52 5.03
N GLN A 97 -10.32 -1.79 4.74
CA GLN A 97 -9.52 -2.29 3.64
C GLN A 97 -10.12 -3.57 3.08
N SER A 98 -10.10 -3.71 1.76
CA SER A 98 -10.35 -4.96 1.06
C SER A 98 -9.25 -5.25 0.06
N ALA A 99 -9.04 -6.52 -0.27
CA ALA A 99 -8.09 -6.91 -1.30
C ALA A 99 -8.51 -8.20 -2.00
N LYS A 100 -8.18 -8.28 -3.30
CA LYS A 100 -8.21 -9.49 -4.10
C LYS A 100 -6.80 -9.73 -4.65
N PHE A 101 -6.26 -10.91 -4.41
CA PHE A 101 -4.97 -11.36 -4.91
C PHE A 101 -5.20 -12.07 -6.25
N LEU A 102 -4.71 -11.50 -7.33
CA LEU A 102 -5.05 -11.94 -8.69
C LEU A 102 -3.95 -12.81 -9.30
N LYS A 103 -2.69 -12.59 -8.90
CA LYS A 103 -1.53 -13.35 -9.37
C LYS A 103 -0.51 -13.52 -8.26
N GLY A 104 0.25 -14.61 -8.31
CA GLY A 104 1.35 -14.86 -7.38
C GLY A 104 2.49 -13.86 -7.57
N VAL A 105 3.03 -13.40 -6.46
CA VAL A 105 4.21 -12.52 -6.39
C VAL A 105 5.36 -13.33 -5.80
N TYR A 106 6.55 -13.16 -6.33
CA TYR A 106 7.73 -13.93 -5.96
C TYR A 106 8.92 -13.02 -5.63
N VAL A 107 9.91 -13.57 -4.97
CA VAL A 107 11.21 -12.87 -4.82
C VAL A 107 11.72 -12.46 -6.19
N GLY A 108 12.16 -11.21 -6.33
CA GLY A 108 12.62 -10.63 -7.58
C GLY A 108 11.57 -9.87 -8.37
N ASP A 109 10.27 -10.03 -8.08
CA ASP A 109 9.24 -9.20 -8.70
C ASP A 109 9.31 -7.77 -8.17
N THR A 110 9.14 -6.80 -9.06
CA THR A 110 9.05 -5.38 -8.69
C THR A 110 7.60 -4.94 -8.70
N LEU A 111 7.15 -4.36 -7.61
CA LEU A 111 5.77 -3.97 -7.40
C LEU A 111 5.59 -2.46 -7.52
N TYR A 112 4.52 -2.04 -8.20
CA TYR A 112 4.15 -0.67 -8.51
C TYR A 112 2.78 -0.34 -7.90
N PRO A 113 2.71 0.07 -6.62
CA PRO A 113 1.44 0.38 -5.96
C PRO A 113 0.90 1.73 -6.38
N GLN A 114 -0.42 1.82 -6.58
CA GLN A 114 -1.13 3.04 -6.91
C GLN A 114 -2.47 3.09 -6.19
N HIS A 115 -2.86 4.30 -5.77
CA HIS A 115 -4.17 4.60 -5.19
C HIS A 115 -4.87 5.67 -6.03
N THR A 116 -6.16 5.50 -6.25
CA THR A 116 -6.97 6.49 -6.96
C THR A 116 -8.19 6.82 -6.10
N ILE A 117 -8.44 8.09 -5.81
CA ILE A 117 -9.65 8.50 -5.10
C ILE A 117 -10.87 8.16 -5.95
N THR A 118 -11.75 7.30 -5.43
CA THR A 118 -12.98 6.86 -6.09
C THR A 118 -14.22 7.50 -5.50
N ALA A 119 -14.18 7.90 -4.22
CA ALA A 119 -15.26 8.64 -3.59
C ALA A 119 -14.75 9.50 -2.43
N LEU A 120 -15.48 10.59 -2.16
CA LEU A 120 -15.30 11.49 -1.04
C LEU A 120 -16.65 11.60 -0.31
N ILE A 121 -16.74 11.05 0.91
CA ILE A 121 -17.96 11.00 1.69
C ILE A 121 -17.85 12.02 2.82
N ALA A 122 -18.45 13.19 2.61
CA ALA A 122 -18.45 14.26 3.59
C ALA A 122 -19.37 13.92 4.77
N GLN A 123 -18.87 14.18 5.98
CA GLN A 123 -19.63 14.15 7.23
C GLN A 123 -19.57 15.54 7.87
N ARG A 124 -20.22 15.72 9.02
CA ARG A 124 -20.30 17.04 9.68
C ARG A 124 -18.93 17.64 10.03
N THR A 125 -18.05 16.89 10.64
CA THR A 125 -16.72 17.33 11.11
C THR A 125 -15.56 16.51 10.56
N THR A 126 -15.89 15.47 9.81
CA THR A 126 -14.94 14.53 9.20
C THR A 126 -15.32 14.26 7.75
N GLY A 127 -14.51 13.50 7.07
CA GLY A 127 -14.81 12.95 5.76
C GLY A 127 -14.10 11.62 5.54
N ILE A 128 -14.71 10.75 4.74
CA ILE A 128 -14.09 9.47 4.36
C ILE A 128 -13.57 9.61 2.94
N VAL A 129 -12.30 9.37 2.76
CA VAL A 129 -11.66 9.24 1.45
C VAL A 129 -11.63 7.76 1.09
N VAL A 130 -12.31 7.41 0.01
CA VAL A 130 -12.32 6.06 -0.56
C VAL A 130 -11.34 6.00 -1.71
N MET A 131 -10.41 5.05 -1.70
CA MET A 131 -9.42 4.87 -2.74
C MET A 131 -9.44 3.45 -3.27
N SER A 132 -9.49 3.28 -4.59
CA SER A 132 -9.06 2.01 -5.18
C SER A 132 -7.55 1.87 -5.00
N ALA A 133 -7.12 0.68 -4.61
CA ALA A 133 -5.71 0.32 -4.49
C ALA A 133 -5.38 -0.75 -5.54
N THR A 134 -4.33 -0.52 -6.32
CA THR A 134 -3.85 -1.49 -7.31
C THR A 134 -2.35 -1.69 -7.16
N ILE A 135 -1.89 -2.92 -7.39
CA ILE A 135 -0.46 -3.23 -7.50
C ILE A 135 -0.25 -3.96 -8.81
N HIS A 136 0.64 -3.43 -9.64
CA HIS A 136 1.14 -4.11 -10.84
C HIS A 136 2.55 -4.62 -10.60
N ASN A 137 2.96 -5.63 -11.36
CA ASN A 137 4.34 -6.08 -11.40
C ASN A 137 5.10 -5.48 -12.60
N GLN A 138 6.38 -5.84 -12.76
CA GLN A 138 7.26 -5.38 -13.85
C GLN A 138 6.78 -5.79 -15.25
N ASN A 139 5.89 -6.76 -15.35
CA ASN A 139 5.31 -7.24 -16.61
C ASN A 139 3.97 -6.55 -16.92
N SER A 140 3.64 -5.45 -16.21
CA SER A 140 2.36 -4.75 -16.30
C SER A 140 1.14 -5.60 -15.93
N GLU A 141 1.35 -6.70 -15.18
CA GLU A 141 0.28 -7.56 -14.71
C GLU A 141 -0.29 -7.01 -13.40
N LEU A 142 -1.61 -6.90 -13.32
CA LEU A 142 -2.31 -6.57 -12.09
C LEU A 142 -2.26 -7.76 -11.14
N VAL A 143 -1.51 -7.64 -10.04
CA VAL A 143 -1.31 -8.71 -9.04
C VAL A 143 -2.24 -8.57 -7.83
N LEU A 144 -2.65 -7.34 -7.51
CA LEU A 144 -3.58 -7.04 -6.43
C LEU A 144 -4.49 -5.89 -6.82
N THR A 145 -5.76 -5.99 -6.44
CA THR A 145 -6.72 -4.88 -6.46
C THR A 145 -7.52 -4.87 -5.16
N GLY A 146 -7.94 -3.69 -4.73
CA GLY A 146 -8.72 -3.54 -3.51
C GLY A 146 -9.21 -2.13 -3.28
N GLU A 147 -9.68 -1.86 -2.08
CA GLU A 147 -10.16 -0.57 -1.65
C GLU A 147 -9.61 -0.22 -0.28
N HIS A 148 -9.24 1.03 -0.09
CA HIS A 148 -8.82 1.61 1.17
C HIS A 148 -9.76 2.75 1.54
N LYS A 149 -10.11 2.85 2.84
CA LYS A 149 -10.88 3.98 3.37
C LYS A 149 -10.13 4.65 4.50
N TYR A 150 -9.97 5.95 4.37
CA TYR A 150 -9.29 6.80 5.35
C TYR A 150 -10.28 7.83 5.91
N LEU A 151 -10.30 7.95 7.24
CA LEU A 151 -11.08 8.95 7.94
C LEU A 151 -10.19 10.19 8.18
N LEU A 152 -10.65 11.34 7.71
CA LEU A 152 -9.97 12.62 7.84
C LEU A 152 -10.83 13.60 8.66
N ARG A 153 -10.14 14.49 9.41
CA ARG A 153 -10.76 15.70 9.97
C ARG A 153 -10.93 16.72 8.84
N LYS A 154 -12.06 17.40 8.86
CA LYS A 154 -12.31 18.58 8.00
C LYS A 154 -11.63 19.83 8.53
#